data_d3fa22a2e2fb4a0b99b9df11c949dc40
#
_entry.id   d3fa22a2e2fb4a0b99b9df11c949dc40
#
_cell.length_a   1.000
_cell.length_b   1.000
_cell.length_c   1.000
_cell.angle_alpha   90.00
_cell.angle_beta   90.00
_cell.angle_gamma   90.00
#
_symmetry.space_group_name_H-M   'P 1'
#
loop_
_entity.id
_entity.type
_entity.pdbx_description
1 polymer ?
#
loop_
_entity_poly.entity_id
_entity_poly.type
_entity_poly.pdbx_seq_one_letter_code
_entity_poly.pdbx_strand_id
1 'polypeptide(L)'
;MSNEVVLYDKKDSGVALISLNRPDRLNAITGELTARLKEKIDDACKDDDVKVIVLTGSGRGFSAGADMDSLSDISANNKEENPDQPEDRNYETNGLSEWEGTYSYFPSVPKPIIAAINGPAAGVGLI
;
A
#
# COMPACT_ATOMS: atom_id res chain seq x y z
N MET A 1 9.94 -1.49 -20.90
CA MET A 1 10.53 -1.45 -19.55
C MET A 1 9.60 -0.70 -18.63
N SER A 2 9.07 -1.39 -17.68
CA SER A 2 8.11 -0.78 -16.80
C SER A 2 8.85 -0.18 -15.61
N ASN A 3 8.76 1.14 -15.44
CA ASN A 3 9.16 1.86 -14.23
C ASN A 3 8.03 1.87 -13.19
N GLU A 4 7.11 0.91 -13.28
CA GLU A 4 6.00 0.82 -12.36
C GLU A 4 6.47 0.42 -10.98
N VAL A 5 6.02 1.17 -9.97
CA VAL A 5 6.36 0.91 -8.56
C VAL A 5 5.53 -0.22 -7.96
N VAL A 6 4.47 -0.64 -8.64
CA VAL A 6 3.66 -1.80 -8.28
C VAL A 6 3.38 -2.62 -9.53
N LEU A 7 3.74 -3.90 -9.50
CA LEU A 7 3.51 -4.84 -10.60
C LEU A 7 2.25 -5.66 -10.33
N TYR A 8 1.53 -5.98 -11.39
CA TYR A 8 0.32 -6.80 -11.35
C TYR A 8 0.47 -7.95 -12.33
N ASP A 9 0.31 -9.17 -11.86
CA ASP A 9 0.39 -10.38 -12.69
C ASP A 9 -0.80 -11.29 -12.37
N LYS A 10 -1.71 -11.43 -13.31
CA LYS A 10 -2.86 -12.31 -13.19
C LYS A 10 -2.50 -13.70 -13.68
N LYS A 11 -2.62 -14.69 -12.80
CA LYS A 11 -2.39 -16.10 -13.11
C LYS A 11 -3.69 -16.79 -13.55
N ASP A 12 -3.57 -17.79 -14.40
CA ASP A 12 -4.71 -18.59 -14.88
C ASP A 12 -5.46 -19.32 -13.75
N SER A 13 -4.77 -19.55 -12.63
CA SER A 13 -5.34 -20.19 -11.44
C SER A 13 -6.32 -19.32 -10.65
N GLY A 14 -6.53 -18.07 -11.03
CA GLY A 14 -7.36 -17.12 -10.29
C GLY A 14 -6.59 -16.32 -9.24
N VAL A 15 -5.26 -16.36 -9.26
CA VAL A 15 -4.40 -15.58 -8.37
C VAL A 15 -3.99 -14.27 -9.05
N ALA A 16 -4.19 -13.15 -8.37
CA ALA A 16 -3.58 -11.88 -8.75
C ALA A 16 -2.35 -11.68 -7.88
N LEU A 17 -1.18 -11.72 -8.50
CA LEU A 17 0.09 -11.46 -7.82
C LEU A 17 0.42 -9.98 -7.96
N ILE A 18 0.44 -9.28 -6.84
CA ILE A 18 0.81 -7.86 -6.76
C ILE A 18 2.17 -7.76 -6.08
N SER A 19 3.10 -7.10 -6.73
CA SER A 19 4.48 -6.95 -6.22
C SER A 19 4.81 -5.49 -6.03
N LEU A 20 5.28 -5.13 -4.83
CA LEU A 20 5.91 -3.84 -4.58
C LEU A 20 7.23 -3.82 -5.35
N ASN A 21 7.46 -2.81 -6.18
CA ASN A 21 8.56 -2.83 -7.15
C ASN A 21 9.46 -1.60 -7.05
N ARG A 22 10.06 -1.42 -5.88
CA ARG A 22 11.16 -0.49 -5.64
C ARG A 22 12.32 -1.24 -4.96
N PRO A 23 12.87 -2.28 -5.61
CA PRO A 23 13.82 -3.19 -4.96
C PRO A 23 15.13 -2.51 -4.54
N ASP A 24 15.56 -1.48 -5.25
CA ASP A 24 16.73 -0.65 -4.93
C ASP A 24 16.53 0.23 -3.69
N ARG A 25 15.29 0.41 -3.25
CA ARG A 25 14.89 1.12 -2.04
C ARG A 25 14.22 0.19 -1.02
N LEU A 26 14.40 -1.11 -1.13
CA LEU A 26 13.75 -2.12 -0.29
C LEU A 26 12.23 -1.95 -0.21
N ASN A 27 11.62 -1.55 -1.32
CA ASN A 27 10.19 -1.31 -1.44
C ASN A 27 9.67 -0.30 -0.41
N ALA A 28 10.46 0.72 -0.12
CA ALA A 28 10.04 1.83 0.74
C ALA A 28 8.79 2.51 0.17
N ILE A 29 7.87 2.86 1.06
CA ILE A 29 6.53 3.33 0.70
C ILE A 29 6.54 4.82 0.43
N THR A 30 6.08 5.19 -0.76
CA THR A 30 5.81 6.57 -1.18
C THR A 30 4.32 6.75 -1.42
N GLY A 31 3.87 7.99 -1.57
CA GLY A 31 2.48 8.27 -1.95
C GLY A 31 2.11 7.66 -3.30
N GLU A 32 3.04 7.65 -4.27
CA GLU A 32 2.83 7.01 -5.57
C GLU A 32 2.64 5.49 -5.43
N LEU A 33 3.50 4.82 -4.65
CA LEU A 33 3.39 3.39 -4.42
C LEU A 33 2.06 3.05 -3.77
N THR A 34 1.65 3.80 -2.76
CA THR A 34 0.37 3.59 -2.06
C THR A 34 -0.82 3.74 -3.01
N ALA A 35 -0.82 4.77 -3.85
CA ALA A 35 -1.89 5.00 -4.82
C ALA A 35 -1.95 3.88 -5.87
N ARG A 36 -0.82 3.45 -6.38
CA ARG A 36 -0.75 2.36 -7.36
C ARG A 36 -1.15 1.02 -6.76
N LEU A 37 -0.76 0.75 -5.52
CA LEU A 37 -1.15 -0.47 -4.81
C LEU A 37 -2.67 -0.55 -4.68
N LYS A 38 -3.32 0.51 -4.24
CA LYS A 38 -4.77 0.56 -4.11
C LYS A 38 -5.47 0.35 -5.46
N GLU A 39 -4.97 1.00 -6.50
CA GLU A 39 -5.47 0.84 -7.87
C GLU A 39 -5.42 -0.64 -8.32
N LYS A 40 -4.29 -1.32 -8.09
CA LYS A 40 -4.14 -2.73 -8.48
C LYS A 40 -5.03 -3.65 -7.65
N ILE A 41 -5.21 -3.39 -6.37
CA ILE A 41 -6.13 -4.14 -5.52
C ILE A 41 -7.57 -3.94 -6.00
N ASP A 42 -7.96 -2.72 -6.32
CA ASP A 42 -9.30 -2.43 -6.85
C ASP A 42 -9.54 -3.15 -8.19
N ASP A 43 -8.55 -3.17 -9.08
CA ASP A 43 -8.62 -3.89 -10.35
C ASP A 43 -8.82 -5.40 -10.13
N ALA A 44 -8.09 -5.98 -9.19
CA ALA A 44 -8.23 -7.38 -8.82
C ALA A 44 -9.62 -7.69 -8.24
N CYS A 45 -10.17 -6.79 -7.43
CA CYS A 45 -11.50 -6.95 -6.86
C CYS A 45 -12.60 -6.93 -7.92
N LYS A 46 -12.43 -6.16 -8.98
CA LYS A 46 -13.40 -6.03 -10.08
C LYS A 46 -13.31 -7.17 -11.09
N ASP A 47 -12.22 -7.92 -11.08
CA ASP A 47 -12.00 -9.02 -12.04
C ASP A 47 -12.60 -10.31 -11.49
N ASP A 48 -13.66 -10.79 -12.11
CA ASP A 48 -14.39 -12.01 -11.70
C ASP A 48 -13.52 -13.26 -11.77
N ASP A 49 -12.47 -13.27 -12.58
CA ASP A 49 -11.54 -14.39 -12.71
C ASP A 49 -10.53 -14.45 -11.56
N VAL A 50 -10.37 -13.36 -10.80
CA VAL A 50 -9.49 -13.31 -9.64
C VAL A 50 -10.22 -13.77 -8.40
N LYS A 51 -9.71 -14.81 -7.75
CA LYS A 51 -10.27 -15.39 -6.52
C LYS A 51 -9.49 -15.01 -5.26
N VAL A 52 -8.20 -14.76 -5.41
CA VAL A 52 -7.32 -14.43 -4.29
C VAL A 52 -6.25 -13.45 -4.76
N ILE A 53 -5.84 -12.56 -3.86
CA ILE A 53 -4.77 -11.59 -4.09
C ILE A 53 -3.57 -12.02 -3.27
N VAL A 54 -2.39 -12.10 -3.88
CA VAL A 54 -1.12 -12.32 -3.19
C VAL A 54 -0.29 -11.06 -3.31
N LEU A 55 0.17 -10.53 -2.18
CA LEU A 55 1.01 -9.35 -2.12
C LEU A 55 2.42 -9.75 -1.69
N THR A 56 3.40 -9.35 -2.46
CA THR A 56 4.81 -9.62 -2.19
C THR A 56 5.69 -8.41 -2.55
N GLY A 57 6.98 -8.52 -2.34
CA GLY A 57 7.95 -7.50 -2.73
C GLY A 57 8.94 -8.02 -3.77
N SER A 58 9.29 -7.19 -4.73
CA SER A 58 10.36 -7.47 -5.68
C SER A 58 11.72 -7.35 -4.99
N GLY A 59 12.64 -8.23 -5.33
CA GLY A 59 13.98 -8.22 -4.78
C GLY A 59 14.07 -8.91 -3.41
N ARG A 60 14.98 -8.45 -2.56
CA ARG A 60 15.33 -9.12 -1.29
C ARG A 60 14.43 -8.76 -0.12
N GLY A 61 13.64 -7.69 -0.22
CA GLY A 61 12.80 -7.22 0.89
C GLY A 61 11.33 -7.17 0.52
N PHE A 62 10.48 -7.25 1.54
CA PHE A 62 9.05 -7.01 1.38
C PHE A 62 8.76 -5.52 1.33
N SER A 63 9.00 -4.82 2.44
CA SER A 63 8.95 -3.35 2.50
C SER A 63 9.70 -2.84 3.73
N ALA A 64 10.55 -1.85 3.53
CA ALA A 64 11.30 -1.19 4.61
C ALA A 64 10.46 -0.16 5.38
N GLY A 65 9.22 0.08 4.97
CA GLY A 65 8.37 1.10 5.58
C GLY A 65 8.36 2.41 4.80
N ALA A 66 8.00 3.51 5.47
CA ALA A 66 7.89 4.80 4.81
C ALA A 66 9.23 5.27 4.22
N ASP A 67 9.15 5.84 3.02
CA ASP A 67 10.33 6.41 2.35
C ASP A 67 10.87 7.62 3.12
N MET A 68 12.17 7.64 3.40
CA MET A 68 12.80 8.70 4.20
C MET A 68 12.73 10.06 3.52
N ASP A 69 12.82 10.09 2.20
CA ASP A 69 12.69 11.34 1.44
C ASP A 69 11.27 11.89 1.55
N SER A 70 10.27 11.03 1.49
CA SER A 70 8.86 11.40 1.70
C SER A 70 8.60 11.90 3.12
N LEU A 71 9.22 11.30 4.13
CA LEU A 71 9.11 11.76 5.52
C LEU A 71 9.74 13.13 5.71
N SER A 72 10.86 13.39 5.05
CA SER A 72 11.53 14.71 5.10
C SER A 72 10.63 15.79 4.50
N ASP A 73 9.95 15.52 3.40
CA ASP A 73 9.01 16.44 2.77
C ASP A 73 7.81 16.74 3.67
N ILE A 74 7.26 15.72 4.32
CA ILE A 74 6.17 15.88 5.29
C ILE A 74 6.62 16.74 6.46
N SER A 75 7.81 16.49 7.00
CA SER A 75 8.36 17.26 8.11
C SER A 75 8.61 18.72 7.73
N ALA A 76 9.03 18.99 6.50
CA ALA A 76 9.23 20.35 6.01
C ALA A 76 7.91 21.10 5.84
N ASN A 77 6.87 20.42 5.36
CA ASN A 77 5.56 21.01 5.17
C ASN A 77 4.80 21.21 6.48
N ASN A 78 5.03 20.36 7.47
CA ASN A 78 4.34 20.46 8.77
C ASN A 78 4.88 21.61 9.66
N LYS A 79 5.94 22.28 9.27
CA LYS A 79 6.46 23.43 10.03
C LYS A 79 5.58 24.68 9.94
N GLU A 80 4.64 24.69 9.01
CA GLU A 80 3.70 25.80 8.84
C GLU A 80 2.31 25.50 9.42
N GLU A 81 2.05 24.27 9.85
CA GLU A 81 0.79 23.95 10.51
C GLU A 81 0.82 24.40 11.97
N ASN A 82 -0.11 25.27 12.31
CA ASN A 82 -0.35 25.78 13.64
C ASN A 82 -0.64 24.61 14.59
N PRO A 83 0.17 24.40 15.66
CA PRO A 83 -0.04 23.27 16.57
C PRO A 83 -1.37 23.32 17.35
N ASP A 84 -2.11 24.42 17.28
CA ASP A 84 -3.41 24.60 17.91
C ASP A 84 -4.60 24.26 17.00
N GLN A 85 -4.36 23.87 15.75
CA GLN A 85 -5.45 23.31 14.95
C GLN A 85 -5.59 21.84 15.32
N PRO A 86 -6.76 21.43 15.84
CA PRO A 86 -7.02 20.01 15.93
C PRO A 86 -6.86 19.44 14.53
N GLU A 87 -5.99 18.43 14.41
CA GLU A 87 -5.97 17.64 13.19
C GLU A 87 -7.41 17.34 12.84
N ASP A 88 -7.86 17.86 11.72
CA ASP A 88 -9.19 17.57 11.22
C ASP A 88 -9.20 16.09 10.82
N ARG A 89 -9.11 15.26 11.84
CA ARG A 89 -9.38 13.85 11.72
C ARG A 89 -10.88 13.76 11.56
N ASN A 90 -11.34 13.97 10.34
CA ASN A 90 -12.68 13.63 9.96
C ASN A 90 -12.85 12.11 10.12
N TYR A 91 -12.86 11.68 11.37
CA TYR A 91 -13.45 10.41 11.72
C TYR A 91 -14.96 10.55 11.55
N GLU A 92 -15.42 10.60 10.32
CA GLU A 92 -16.81 10.32 10.08
C GLU A 92 -17.06 8.87 10.47
N THR A 93 -17.63 8.75 11.65
CA THR A 93 -17.83 7.50 12.35
C THR A 93 -18.97 6.66 11.77
N ASN A 94 -18.99 6.49 10.47
CA ASN A 94 -19.97 5.62 9.80
C ASN A 94 -19.49 4.17 9.70
N GLY A 95 -18.74 3.65 10.64
CA GLY A 95 -18.32 2.24 10.62
C GLY A 95 -17.56 1.78 9.38
N LEU A 96 -17.76 2.45 8.24
CA LEU A 96 -17.10 2.18 6.95
C LEU A 96 -15.91 3.12 6.73
N SER A 97 -15.92 4.31 7.32
CA SER A 97 -14.84 5.29 7.17
C SER A 97 -13.54 4.85 7.83
N GLU A 98 -13.61 3.98 8.85
CA GLU A 98 -12.42 3.40 9.48
C GLU A 98 -11.58 2.59 8.50
N TRP A 99 -12.19 2.07 7.44
CA TRP A 99 -11.55 1.27 6.42
C TRP A 99 -11.14 2.06 5.17
N GLU A 100 -11.38 3.36 5.16
CA GLU A 100 -11.06 4.22 4.01
C GLU A 100 -9.68 4.88 4.11
N GLY A 101 -8.96 4.70 5.20
CA GLY A 101 -7.62 5.25 5.37
C GLY A 101 -6.59 4.67 4.40
N THR A 102 -5.46 5.35 4.29
CA THR A 102 -4.37 4.99 3.36
C THR A 102 -3.91 3.53 3.50
N TYR A 103 -3.92 2.99 4.71
CA TYR A 103 -3.47 1.62 5.00
C TYR A 103 -4.54 0.76 5.64
N SER A 104 -5.66 1.32 6.05
CA SER A 104 -6.68 0.62 6.83
C SER A 104 -7.78 -0.02 5.98
N TYR A 105 -7.72 0.12 4.65
CA TYR A 105 -8.76 -0.39 3.76
C TYR A 105 -8.69 -1.91 3.51
N PHE A 106 -7.56 -2.56 3.81
CA PHE A 106 -7.35 -3.98 3.52
C PHE A 106 -8.44 -4.89 4.07
N PRO A 107 -8.93 -4.72 5.31
CA PRO A 107 -10.01 -5.56 5.82
C PRO A 107 -11.34 -5.39 5.06
N SER A 108 -11.54 -4.28 4.36
CA SER A 108 -12.74 -4.05 3.56
C SER A 108 -12.69 -4.68 2.18
N VAL A 109 -11.53 -5.19 1.76
CA VAL A 109 -11.36 -5.86 0.46
C VAL A 109 -12.15 -7.17 0.45
N PRO A 110 -13.07 -7.39 -0.52
CA PRO A 110 -13.97 -8.54 -0.51
C PRO A 110 -13.31 -9.86 -0.89
N LYS A 111 -12.05 -9.84 -1.34
CA LYS A 111 -11.29 -11.04 -1.70
C LYS A 111 -10.17 -11.27 -0.70
N PRO A 112 -9.79 -12.53 -0.43
CA PRO A 112 -8.64 -12.81 0.46
C PRO A 112 -7.36 -12.16 -0.08
N ILE A 113 -6.60 -11.54 0.82
CA ILE A 113 -5.26 -11.02 0.53
C ILE A 113 -4.27 -11.80 1.38
N ILE A 114 -3.30 -12.42 0.71
CA ILE A 114 -2.24 -13.18 1.37
C ILE A 114 -0.93 -12.41 1.20
N ALA A 115 -0.29 -12.09 2.31
CA ALA A 115 1.04 -11.48 2.28
C ALA A 115 2.10 -12.58 2.15
N ALA A 116 2.78 -12.61 1.01
CA ALA A 116 3.95 -13.46 0.80
C ALA A 116 5.20 -12.65 1.15
N ILE A 117 5.56 -12.66 2.43
CA ILE A 117 6.66 -11.84 2.96
C ILE A 117 7.98 -12.51 2.61
N ASN A 118 8.71 -11.93 1.66
CA ASN A 118 9.90 -12.51 1.06
C ASN A 118 11.21 -12.02 1.68
N GLY A 119 11.14 -11.16 2.68
CA GLY A 119 12.32 -10.61 3.35
C GLY A 119 11.92 -9.56 4.40
N PRO A 120 12.82 -8.62 4.75
CA PRO A 120 12.53 -7.63 5.77
C PRO A 120 11.23 -6.87 5.52
N ALA A 121 10.42 -6.74 6.58
CA ALA A 121 9.21 -5.94 6.62
C ALA A 121 9.25 -5.10 7.91
N ALA A 122 9.22 -3.78 7.78
CA ALA A 122 9.39 -2.87 8.92
C ALA A 122 8.46 -1.67 8.85
N GLY A 123 8.10 -1.11 9.99
CA GLY A 123 7.24 0.07 10.07
C GLY A 123 5.90 -0.14 9.34
N VAL A 124 5.57 0.78 8.45
CA VAL A 124 4.36 0.69 7.60
C VAL A 124 4.36 -0.57 6.74
N GLY A 125 5.54 -1.15 6.43
CA GLY A 125 5.66 -2.41 5.71
C GLY A 125 5.05 -3.62 6.43
N LEU A 126 4.74 -3.51 7.73
CA LEU A 126 4.04 -4.54 8.51
C LEU A 126 2.51 -4.34 8.53
N ILE A 127 2.03 -3.19 8.13
CA ILE A 127 0.61 -2.84 8.16
C ILE A 127 -0.08 -3.28 6.88
#